data_6fa957bf740c1df108f6274ad5c06dd0
#
_entry.id   6fa957bf740c1df108f6274ad5c06dd0
#
_cell.length_a   1.000
_cell.length_b   1.000
_cell.length_c   1.000
_cell.angle_alpha   90.00
_cell.angle_beta   90.00
_cell.angle_gamma   90.00
#
_symmetry.space_group_name_H-M   'P 1'
#
loop_
_entity.id
_entity.type
_entity.pdbx_description
1 polymer ?
#
loop_
_entity_poly.entity_id
_entity_poly.type
_entity_poly.pdbx_seq_one_letter_code
_entity_poly.pdbx_strand_id
1 'polypeptide(L)'
;MKARMKIKHLVLTGSTLLLLCTLPRLPAQTVDRVPAAKPAPARQTLLAPQVFIAVVSDDESKALAALTLIEQKWHESSAAMLIEMLSFVSTRRVFAAAGAVLEKKTGRPFDGNTNALYEWLWSAERALHPDYAEFKALLYEPIDPRFREYFEQRPASTIRLDEIRWGGVHRDGIPPLKNPKMIAAGEAGWLGDDDVVFGVAINGDARAYPKRILAWHEMFKDRIGGRELAGVYCTLCGALVLYDAAAGGVQHELGTSGFLYRSNKLMYDHATHSMWSTLTGTPVVGRLVGKGIELEALYVVTTTWKAWRSRHPETRVLSLETGHRRDYGEGAAYRDYFATDRLMFTVPQRDERLANKAEVLALRSTQAPADTLAIAADFLRAQPVYQTRIGKVNVVVLTDASGANRVYESRQWTFTSWDQAESAHDSRGKVWRVEESRLVGADGESLMRMPAHRAFWFGWHAAFPQTRLIK
;
A
#
# COMPACT_ATOMS: atom_id res chain seq x y z
N MET A 1 -13.10 -3.50 56.69
CA MET A 1 -14.56 -3.33 56.90
C MET A 1 -15.29 -3.87 55.67
N LYS A 2 -15.96 -5.05 55.81
CA LYS A 2 -16.68 -5.78 54.77
C LYS A 2 -18.09 -5.25 54.67
N ALA A 3 -18.55 -4.87 53.45
CA ALA A 3 -19.99 -4.64 53.18
C ALA A 3 -20.45 -5.66 52.15
N ARG A 4 -21.29 -6.59 52.59
CA ARG A 4 -22.06 -7.56 51.80
C ARG A 4 -23.32 -6.87 51.29
N MET A 5 -23.61 -6.98 50.02
CA MET A 5 -24.92 -6.61 49.45
C MET A 5 -25.69 -7.83 49.03
N LYS A 6 -26.91 -7.93 49.57
CA LYS A 6 -27.86 -9.06 49.47
C LYS A 6 -28.61 -8.99 48.16
N ILE A 7 -28.71 -10.16 47.48
CA ILE A 7 -29.59 -10.38 46.34
C ILE A 7 -31.00 -10.75 46.87
N LYS A 8 -32.04 -10.02 46.43
CA LYS A 8 -33.44 -10.37 46.66
C LYS A 8 -33.98 -11.14 45.42
N HIS A 9 -34.46 -12.33 45.67
CA HIS A 9 -35.25 -13.09 44.70
C HIS A 9 -36.69 -12.54 44.65
N LEU A 10 -37.17 -12.32 43.44
CA LEU A 10 -38.58 -12.02 43.17
C LEU A 10 -39.17 -13.22 42.41
N VAL A 11 -40.10 -13.92 43.04
CA VAL A 11 -40.89 -15.00 42.45
C VAL A 11 -42.16 -14.39 41.86
N LEU A 12 -42.41 -14.57 40.58
CA LEU A 12 -43.72 -14.27 39.96
C LEU A 12 -44.33 -15.56 39.46
N THR A 13 -45.47 -15.88 40.08
CA THR A 13 -46.42 -16.95 39.66
C THR A 13 -47.31 -16.36 38.53
N GLY A 14 -47.31 -17.00 37.37
CA GLY A 14 -48.19 -16.64 36.25
C GLY A 14 -48.97 -17.81 35.72
N SER A 15 -50.27 -17.72 35.76
CA SER A 15 -51.29 -18.70 35.40
C SER A 15 -51.29 -19.04 33.90
N THR A 16 -51.38 -20.32 33.61
CA THR A 16 -51.48 -20.87 32.25
C THR A 16 -52.93 -20.82 31.76
N LEU A 17 -53.17 -20.14 30.66
CA LEU A 17 -54.45 -20.16 29.93
C LEU A 17 -54.27 -21.07 28.69
N LEU A 18 -54.90 -22.23 28.67
CA LEU A 18 -54.96 -23.13 27.50
C LEU A 18 -55.98 -22.55 26.50
N LEU A 19 -55.53 -22.15 25.32
CA LEU A 19 -56.38 -21.91 24.15
C LEU A 19 -56.27 -23.11 23.21
N LEU A 20 -57.36 -23.93 23.11
CA LEU A 20 -57.49 -24.99 22.11
C LEU A 20 -57.80 -24.35 20.75
N CYS A 21 -56.86 -24.30 19.84
CA CYS A 21 -57.09 -24.03 18.42
C CYS A 21 -57.11 -25.34 17.64
N THR A 22 -58.26 -25.68 17.10
CA THR A 22 -58.44 -26.82 16.17
C THR A 22 -57.90 -26.39 14.79
N LEU A 23 -56.82 -27.03 14.31
CA LEU A 23 -56.29 -26.88 12.96
C LEU A 23 -56.93 -27.92 12.01
N PRO A 24 -57.28 -27.54 10.77
CA PRO A 24 -57.81 -28.49 9.77
C PRO A 24 -56.66 -29.37 9.25
N ARG A 25 -56.96 -30.69 9.09
CA ARG A 25 -56.06 -31.68 8.50
C ARG A 25 -55.88 -31.37 7.00
N LEU A 26 -54.66 -31.07 6.59
CA LEU A 26 -54.21 -31.06 5.19
C LEU A 26 -53.92 -32.51 4.74
N PRO A 27 -54.18 -32.84 3.45
CA PRO A 27 -53.93 -34.20 2.94
C PRO A 27 -52.42 -34.48 2.84
N ALA A 28 -52.08 -35.75 3.11
CA ALA A 28 -50.70 -36.26 3.04
C ALA A 28 -50.14 -36.07 1.60
N GLN A 29 -49.12 -35.21 1.45
CA GLN A 29 -48.32 -35.19 0.24
C GLN A 29 -47.36 -36.37 0.25
N THR A 30 -47.35 -37.12 -0.83
CA THR A 30 -46.36 -38.17 -1.12
C THR A 30 -45.00 -37.54 -1.21
N VAL A 31 -44.11 -37.90 -0.30
CA VAL A 31 -42.69 -37.46 -0.34
C VAL A 31 -42.00 -38.20 -1.48
N ASP A 32 -41.81 -37.53 -2.59
CA ASP A 32 -40.91 -37.99 -3.63
C ASP A 32 -39.52 -38.21 -3.07
N ARG A 33 -38.96 -39.41 -3.25
CA ARG A 33 -37.60 -39.74 -2.83
C ARG A 33 -36.63 -38.83 -3.56
N VAL A 34 -36.02 -37.91 -2.82
CA VAL A 34 -34.86 -37.15 -3.30
C VAL A 34 -33.79 -38.15 -3.75
N PRO A 35 -33.29 -38.07 -5.00
CA PRO A 35 -32.22 -38.95 -5.44
C PRO A 35 -31.01 -38.77 -4.53
N ALA A 36 -30.38 -39.88 -4.13
CA ALA A 36 -29.18 -39.86 -3.32
C ALA A 36 -28.13 -38.94 -3.98
N ALA A 37 -27.68 -37.94 -3.25
CA ALA A 37 -26.65 -37.02 -3.71
C ALA A 37 -25.43 -37.86 -4.17
N LYS A 38 -24.94 -37.59 -5.41
CA LYS A 38 -23.70 -38.20 -5.87
C LYS A 38 -22.63 -37.95 -4.82
N PRO A 39 -21.80 -38.95 -4.46
CA PRO A 39 -20.70 -38.75 -3.52
C PRO A 39 -19.84 -37.59 -4.02
N ALA A 40 -19.57 -36.62 -3.14
CA ALA A 40 -18.68 -35.53 -3.44
C ALA A 40 -17.33 -36.12 -3.94
N PRO A 41 -16.73 -35.59 -4.99
CA PRO A 41 -15.45 -36.07 -5.49
C PRO A 41 -14.47 -36.13 -4.32
N ALA A 42 -13.73 -37.25 -4.21
CA ALA A 42 -12.74 -37.44 -3.16
C ALA A 42 -11.83 -36.21 -3.12
N ARG A 43 -11.70 -35.55 -1.96
CA ARG A 43 -10.83 -34.39 -1.79
C ARG A 43 -9.44 -34.83 -2.22
N GLN A 44 -8.96 -34.30 -3.34
CA GLN A 44 -7.61 -34.54 -3.82
C GLN A 44 -6.65 -34.09 -2.72
N THR A 45 -5.80 -35.00 -2.23
CA THR A 45 -4.81 -34.68 -1.21
C THR A 45 -3.76 -33.75 -1.82
N LEU A 46 -3.74 -32.50 -1.39
CA LEU A 46 -2.77 -31.52 -1.85
C LEU A 46 -1.36 -31.88 -1.34
N LEU A 47 -0.35 -31.51 -2.12
CA LEU A 47 1.05 -31.69 -1.72
C LEU A 47 1.41 -30.70 -0.62
N ALA A 48 2.14 -31.16 0.40
CA ALA A 48 2.64 -30.27 1.46
C ALA A 48 3.63 -29.22 0.91
N PRO A 49 3.69 -28.00 1.49
CA PRO A 49 4.61 -26.93 1.10
C PRO A 49 6.07 -27.36 0.95
N GLN A 50 6.53 -28.28 1.82
CA GLN A 50 7.91 -28.81 1.82
C GLN A 50 8.30 -29.47 0.48
N VAL A 51 7.33 -30.06 -0.23
CA VAL A 51 7.57 -30.65 -1.56
C VAL A 51 7.94 -29.56 -2.56
N PHE A 52 7.28 -28.41 -2.49
CA PHE A 52 7.60 -27.27 -3.32
C PHE A 52 8.96 -26.69 -2.95
N ILE A 53 9.26 -26.51 -1.67
CA ILE A 53 10.56 -26.00 -1.20
C ILE A 53 11.72 -26.90 -1.67
N ALA A 54 11.50 -28.22 -1.83
CA ALA A 54 12.53 -29.11 -2.34
C ALA A 54 13.00 -28.77 -3.76
N VAL A 55 12.19 -28.01 -4.55
CA VAL A 55 12.58 -27.57 -5.93
C VAL A 55 13.74 -26.56 -5.90
N VAL A 56 13.91 -25.78 -4.83
CA VAL A 56 15.03 -24.84 -4.66
C VAL A 56 16.20 -25.44 -3.89
N SER A 57 16.24 -26.78 -3.75
CA SER A 57 17.38 -27.48 -3.16
C SER A 57 18.63 -27.34 -4.03
N ASP A 58 19.80 -27.24 -3.39
CA ASP A 58 21.09 -27.29 -4.07
C ASP A 58 21.37 -28.68 -4.67
N ASP A 59 20.71 -29.73 -4.17
CA ASP A 59 20.71 -31.06 -4.78
C ASP A 59 19.73 -31.09 -5.96
N GLU A 60 20.30 -31.04 -7.18
CA GLU A 60 19.55 -31.05 -8.44
C GLU A 60 18.67 -32.32 -8.58
N SER A 61 19.13 -33.48 -8.14
CA SER A 61 18.36 -34.72 -8.21
C SER A 61 17.12 -34.66 -7.34
N LYS A 62 17.24 -34.10 -6.13
CA LYS A 62 16.13 -33.83 -5.21
C LYS A 62 15.14 -32.81 -5.79
N ALA A 63 15.67 -31.76 -6.40
CA ALA A 63 14.81 -30.71 -7.02
C ALA A 63 13.98 -31.29 -8.19
N LEU A 64 14.61 -32.10 -9.08
CA LEU A 64 13.94 -32.74 -10.21
C LEU A 64 12.93 -33.81 -9.76
N ALA A 65 13.25 -34.57 -8.71
CA ALA A 65 12.30 -35.52 -8.12
C ALA A 65 11.05 -34.81 -7.54
N ALA A 66 11.25 -33.68 -6.89
CA ALA A 66 10.14 -32.87 -6.39
C ALA A 66 9.27 -32.35 -7.55
N LEU A 67 9.85 -31.86 -8.64
CA LEU A 67 9.11 -31.43 -9.84
C LEU A 67 8.30 -32.57 -10.44
N THR A 68 8.89 -33.77 -10.54
CA THR A 68 8.20 -34.97 -11.02
C THR A 68 6.97 -35.28 -10.15
N LEU A 69 7.10 -35.20 -8.84
CA LEU A 69 5.99 -35.44 -7.90
C LEU A 69 4.91 -34.35 -8.02
N ILE A 70 5.31 -33.07 -8.16
CA ILE A 70 4.38 -31.96 -8.38
C ILE A 70 3.60 -32.15 -9.69
N GLU A 71 4.28 -32.57 -10.76
CA GLU A 71 3.64 -32.83 -12.04
C GLU A 71 2.63 -33.98 -11.96
N GLN A 72 2.99 -35.08 -11.31
CA GLN A 72 2.13 -36.27 -11.15
C GLN A 72 0.88 -35.96 -10.31
N LYS A 73 1.03 -35.19 -9.24
CA LYS A 73 -0.02 -34.83 -8.31
C LYS A 73 -0.49 -33.37 -8.47
N TRP A 74 -0.47 -32.88 -9.70
CA TRP A 74 -0.79 -31.51 -10.00
C TRP A 74 -2.19 -31.11 -9.50
N HIS A 75 -2.26 -29.98 -8.85
CA HIS A 75 -3.48 -29.23 -8.57
C HIS A 75 -3.30 -27.79 -9.06
N GLU A 76 -4.36 -27.11 -9.49
CA GLU A 76 -4.25 -25.74 -10.04
C GLU A 76 -3.61 -24.73 -9.07
N SER A 77 -3.84 -24.88 -7.75
CA SER A 77 -3.21 -24.08 -6.71
C SER A 77 -1.69 -24.24 -6.61
N SER A 78 -1.12 -25.30 -7.24
CA SER A 78 0.34 -25.51 -7.32
C SER A 78 1.03 -24.49 -8.21
N ALA A 79 0.31 -23.91 -9.17
CA ALA A 79 0.87 -22.93 -10.11
C ALA A 79 1.50 -21.73 -9.40
N ALA A 80 0.78 -21.13 -8.44
CA ALA A 80 1.27 -19.97 -7.70
C ALA A 80 2.58 -20.27 -6.95
N MET A 81 2.66 -21.43 -6.27
CA MET A 81 3.87 -21.85 -5.56
C MET A 81 5.02 -22.07 -6.52
N LEU A 82 4.79 -22.79 -7.63
CA LEU A 82 5.85 -23.11 -8.58
C LEU A 82 6.37 -21.86 -9.32
N ILE A 83 5.48 -20.91 -9.66
CA ILE A 83 5.88 -19.63 -10.28
C ILE A 83 6.74 -18.81 -9.31
N GLU A 84 6.37 -18.73 -8.03
CA GLU A 84 7.13 -17.96 -7.04
C GLU A 84 8.54 -18.53 -6.86
N MET A 85 8.68 -19.86 -6.89
CA MET A 85 9.96 -20.54 -6.74
C MET A 85 10.93 -20.32 -7.90
N LEU A 86 10.45 -20.02 -9.12
CA LEU A 86 11.32 -19.75 -10.26
C LEU A 86 12.37 -18.66 -9.99
N SER A 87 12.05 -17.71 -9.09
CA SER A 87 12.99 -16.65 -8.69
C SER A 87 14.13 -17.14 -7.80
N PHE A 88 14.07 -18.38 -7.28
CA PHE A 88 15.01 -18.96 -6.31
C PHE A 88 15.73 -20.21 -6.84
N VAL A 89 15.35 -20.69 -8.02
CA VAL A 89 16.00 -21.85 -8.63
C VAL A 89 17.40 -21.46 -9.11
N SER A 90 18.42 -22.16 -8.64
CA SER A 90 19.83 -21.86 -8.90
C SER A 90 20.36 -22.45 -10.21
N THR A 91 19.80 -23.59 -10.67
CA THR A 91 20.31 -24.28 -11.85
C THR A 91 19.40 -24.09 -13.07
N ARG A 92 20.00 -23.89 -14.24
CA ARG A 92 19.28 -23.76 -15.52
C ARG A 92 18.39 -24.97 -15.80
N ARG A 93 18.87 -26.17 -15.45
CA ARG A 93 18.16 -27.44 -15.72
C ARG A 93 16.86 -27.51 -14.89
N VAL A 94 16.90 -27.20 -13.60
CA VAL A 94 15.71 -27.18 -12.73
C VAL A 94 14.78 -26.08 -13.17
N PHE A 95 15.29 -24.88 -13.51
CA PHE A 95 14.49 -23.79 -14.02
C PHE A 95 13.71 -24.16 -15.30
N ALA A 96 14.40 -24.78 -16.27
CA ALA A 96 13.75 -25.25 -17.50
C ALA A 96 12.72 -26.36 -17.22
N ALA A 97 13.03 -27.30 -16.33
CA ALA A 97 12.10 -28.36 -15.94
C ALA A 97 10.84 -27.82 -15.25
N ALA A 98 10.99 -26.85 -14.33
CA ALA A 98 9.87 -26.20 -13.67
C ALA A 98 9.00 -25.42 -14.68
N GLY A 99 9.63 -24.73 -15.64
CA GLY A 99 8.94 -24.09 -16.75
C GLY A 99 8.14 -25.06 -17.60
N ALA A 100 8.73 -26.22 -17.95
CA ALA A 100 8.05 -27.26 -18.73
C ALA A 100 6.85 -27.85 -17.99
N VAL A 101 6.94 -28.06 -16.68
CA VAL A 101 5.80 -28.48 -15.85
C VAL A 101 4.69 -27.43 -15.87
N LEU A 102 5.02 -26.16 -15.69
CA LEU A 102 4.06 -25.06 -15.76
C LEU A 102 3.39 -25.00 -17.12
N GLU A 103 4.16 -25.03 -18.21
CA GLU A 103 3.62 -24.99 -19.58
C GLU A 103 2.66 -26.15 -19.83
N LYS A 104 3.08 -27.38 -19.52
CA LYS A 104 2.28 -28.59 -19.68
C LYS A 104 0.97 -28.55 -18.88
N LYS A 105 0.99 -28.00 -17.65
CA LYS A 105 -0.14 -28.04 -16.73
C LYS A 105 -1.07 -26.85 -16.87
N THR A 106 -0.56 -25.69 -17.31
CA THR A 106 -1.34 -24.46 -17.44
C THR A 106 -1.71 -24.13 -18.87
N GLY A 107 -1.06 -24.76 -19.85
CA GLY A 107 -1.18 -24.42 -21.27
C GLY A 107 -0.56 -23.07 -21.63
N ARG A 108 0.27 -22.48 -20.77
CA ARG A 108 0.94 -21.20 -20.99
C ARG A 108 2.38 -21.43 -21.42
N PRO A 109 2.76 -20.93 -22.62
CA PRO A 109 4.16 -21.02 -23.05
C PRO A 109 5.10 -20.38 -22.04
N PHE A 110 6.27 -21.00 -21.84
CA PHE A 110 7.30 -20.48 -20.96
C PHE A 110 8.61 -20.29 -21.73
N ASP A 111 8.90 -19.03 -22.06
CA ASP A 111 10.12 -18.58 -22.75
C ASP A 111 11.20 -18.08 -21.77
N GLY A 112 11.03 -18.34 -20.47
CA GLY A 112 11.90 -17.83 -19.42
C GLY A 112 11.40 -16.50 -18.80
N ASN A 113 10.33 -15.92 -19.31
CA ASN A 113 9.73 -14.69 -18.79
C ASN A 113 8.80 -14.96 -17.59
N THR A 114 9.37 -14.92 -16.38
CA THR A 114 8.59 -15.14 -15.16
C THR A 114 7.52 -14.04 -14.92
N ASN A 115 7.73 -12.81 -15.39
CA ASN A 115 6.74 -11.75 -15.25
C ASN A 115 5.46 -12.08 -16.03
N ALA A 116 5.56 -12.67 -17.23
CA ALA A 116 4.39 -13.09 -18.00
C ALA A 116 3.57 -14.18 -17.27
N LEU A 117 4.24 -15.08 -16.54
CA LEU A 117 3.56 -16.07 -15.69
C LEU A 117 2.84 -15.43 -14.50
N TYR A 118 3.44 -14.43 -13.86
CA TYR A 118 2.77 -13.68 -12.80
C TYR A 118 1.57 -12.89 -13.33
N GLU A 119 1.69 -12.21 -14.46
CA GLU A 119 0.59 -11.48 -15.11
C GLU A 119 -0.57 -12.44 -15.43
N TRP A 120 -0.27 -13.63 -15.95
CA TRP A 120 -1.27 -14.67 -16.16
C TRP A 120 -1.88 -15.18 -14.85
N LEU A 121 -1.06 -15.45 -13.83
CA LEU A 121 -1.53 -15.93 -12.52
C LEU A 121 -2.55 -14.95 -11.91
N TRP A 122 -2.28 -13.67 -12.04
CA TRP A 122 -3.09 -12.60 -11.43
C TRP A 122 -4.24 -12.11 -12.33
N SER A 123 -4.29 -12.50 -13.61
CA SER A 123 -5.35 -12.07 -14.56
C SER A 123 -6.74 -12.62 -14.23
N ALA A 124 -6.83 -13.62 -13.35
CA ALA A 124 -8.08 -14.19 -12.88
C ALA A 124 -7.99 -14.52 -11.39
N GLU A 125 -9.14 -14.58 -10.73
CA GLU A 125 -9.23 -15.05 -9.37
C GLU A 125 -9.02 -16.57 -9.34
N ARG A 126 -7.88 -17.01 -8.80
CA ARG A 126 -7.52 -18.42 -8.64
C ARG A 126 -7.38 -18.74 -7.16
N ALA A 127 -7.89 -19.91 -6.79
CA ALA A 127 -7.72 -20.39 -5.42
C ALA A 127 -6.24 -20.68 -5.14
N LEU A 128 -5.73 -20.11 -4.06
CA LEU A 128 -4.41 -20.43 -3.55
C LEU A 128 -4.42 -21.74 -2.78
N HIS A 129 -3.26 -22.35 -2.66
CA HIS A 129 -3.08 -23.50 -1.76
C HIS A 129 -3.43 -23.07 -0.33
N PRO A 130 -4.19 -23.86 0.45
CA PRO A 130 -4.59 -23.50 1.82
C PRO A 130 -3.39 -23.22 2.74
N ASP A 131 -2.23 -23.82 2.46
CA ASP A 131 -0.98 -23.62 3.19
C ASP A 131 -0.01 -22.68 2.46
N TYR A 132 -0.54 -21.77 1.60
CA TYR A 132 0.32 -20.82 0.85
C TYR A 132 1.11 -19.89 1.77
N ALA A 133 0.55 -19.49 2.90
CA ALA A 133 1.26 -18.70 3.90
C ALA A 133 2.46 -19.47 4.49
N GLU A 134 2.27 -20.76 4.87
CA GLU A 134 3.36 -21.60 5.35
C GLU A 134 4.43 -21.82 4.27
N PHE A 135 4.02 -21.99 3.01
CA PHE A 135 4.95 -22.04 1.89
C PHE A 135 5.83 -20.78 1.83
N LYS A 136 5.22 -19.59 1.95
CA LYS A 136 6.00 -18.33 1.96
C LYS A 136 6.93 -18.26 3.17
N ALA A 137 6.47 -18.67 4.35
CA ALA A 137 7.30 -18.72 5.55
C ALA A 137 8.55 -19.55 5.31
N LEU A 138 8.39 -20.78 4.77
CA LEU A 138 9.48 -21.70 4.47
C LEU A 138 10.42 -21.18 3.36
N LEU A 139 9.85 -20.56 2.31
CA LEU A 139 10.61 -20.06 1.17
C LEU A 139 11.53 -18.89 1.55
N TYR A 140 11.04 -17.99 2.41
CA TYR A 140 11.73 -16.76 2.75
C TYR A 140 12.57 -16.81 4.02
N GLU A 141 12.34 -17.79 4.91
CA GLU A 141 13.10 -17.97 6.15
C GLU A 141 14.64 -18.10 5.93
N PRO A 142 15.14 -18.79 4.87
CA PRO A 142 16.57 -18.85 4.60
C PRO A 142 17.21 -17.50 4.22
N ILE A 143 16.41 -16.55 3.72
CA ILE A 143 16.89 -15.21 3.37
C ILE A 143 16.99 -14.34 4.63
N ASP A 144 15.92 -14.33 5.41
CA ASP A 144 15.86 -13.64 6.70
C ASP A 144 14.88 -14.42 7.61
N PRO A 145 15.37 -15.03 8.71
CA PRO A 145 14.53 -15.81 9.60
C PRO A 145 13.28 -15.06 10.11
N ARG A 146 13.38 -13.71 10.21
CA ARG A 146 12.28 -12.86 10.65
C ARG A 146 11.13 -12.77 9.65
N PHE A 147 11.34 -13.16 8.40
CA PHE A 147 10.27 -13.20 7.38
C PHE A 147 9.21 -14.24 7.70
N ARG A 148 9.56 -15.30 8.43
CA ARG A 148 8.61 -16.30 8.89
C ARG A 148 7.49 -15.68 9.70
N GLU A 149 7.79 -14.69 10.54
CA GLU A 149 6.84 -14.03 11.43
C GLU A 149 5.66 -13.36 10.68
N TYR A 150 5.84 -13.00 9.40
CA TYR A 150 4.78 -12.43 8.58
C TYR A 150 3.73 -13.44 8.10
N PHE A 151 4.15 -14.71 7.95
CA PHE A 151 3.35 -15.73 7.24
C PHE A 151 2.98 -16.93 8.10
N GLU A 152 3.55 -17.07 9.30
CA GLU A 152 3.26 -18.21 10.16
C GLU A 152 1.82 -18.18 10.72
N GLN A 153 1.31 -19.36 11.11
CA GLN A 153 -0.01 -19.52 11.74
C GLN A 153 -1.19 -19.05 10.87
N ARG A 154 -1.06 -19.08 9.55
CA ARG A 154 -2.09 -18.65 8.59
C ARG A 154 -2.66 -17.27 8.94
N PRO A 155 -1.88 -16.21 8.79
CA PRO A 155 -2.28 -14.87 9.18
C PRO A 155 -3.54 -14.43 8.43
N ALA A 156 -4.37 -13.64 9.09
CA ALA A 156 -5.45 -12.94 8.40
C ALA A 156 -4.87 -12.03 7.32
N SER A 157 -5.51 -11.99 6.15
CA SER A 157 -5.07 -11.14 5.04
C SER A 157 -6.26 -10.56 4.30
N THR A 158 -6.18 -9.27 3.95
CA THR A 158 -7.13 -8.58 3.06
C THR A 158 -6.63 -8.49 1.62
N ILE A 159 -5.42 -8.97 1.37
CA ILE A 159 -4.78 -8.98 0.05
C ILE A 159 -4.36 -10.41 -0.33
N ARG A 160 -4.20 -10.66 -1.61
CA ARG A 160 -3.73 -11.97 -2.11
C ARG A 160 -2.26 -12.18 -1.74
N LEU A 161 -1.94 -13.31 -1.11
CA LEU A 161 -0.58 -13.62 -0.67
C LEU A 161 0.38 -13.86 -1.84
N ASP A 162 -0.10 -14.35 -2.99
CA ASP A 162 0.70 -14.57 -4.20
C ASP A 162 1.08 -13.27 -4.92
N GLU A 163 0.40 -12.16 -4.62
CA GLU A 163 0.74 -10.84 -5.11
C GLU A 163 1.76 -10.11 -4.21
N ILE A 164 2.10 -10.71 -3.05
CA ILE A 164 3.18 -10.22 -2.18
C ILE A 164 4.50 -10.81 -2.68
N ARG A 165 5.42 -9.96 -3.12
CA ARG A 165 6.74 -10.38 -3.64
C ARG A 165 7.87 -9.81 -2.78
N TRP A 166 8.93 -10.60 -2.63
CA TRP A 166 10.14 -10.12 -2.01
C TRP A 166 10.82 -9.05 -2.88
N GLY A 167 11.16 -7.92 -2.26
CA GLY A 167 11.77 -6.76 -2.92
C GLY A 167 13.29 -6.82 -3.05
N GLY A 168 13.93 -7.97 -2.73
CA GLY A 168 15.37 -8.14 -2.84
C GLY A 168 16.18 -7.68 -1.62
N VAL A 169 15.54 -7.30 -0.51
CA VAL A 169 16.19 -6.81 0.70
C VAL A 169 15.67 -7.51 1.94
N HIS A 170 16.50 -7.60 2.98
CA HIS A 170 16.10 -8.10 4.29
C HIS A 170 15.09 -7.16 4.98
N ARG A 171 14.45 -7.63 6.03
CA ARG A 171 13.66 -6.80 6.95
C ARG A 171 14.54 -5.68 7.50
N ASP A 172 14.11 -4.42 7.34
CA ASP A 172 14.89 -3.20 7.62
C ASP A 172 16.26 -3.13 6.89
N GLY A 173 16.43 -3.90 5.82
CA GLY A 173 17.62 -3.84 4.97
C GLY A 173 17.77 -2.50 4.23
N ILE A 174 16.64 -1.78 4.05
CA ILE A 174 16.62 -0.36 3.75
C ILE A 174 16.33 0.35 5.08
N PRO A 175 17.35 0.91 5.77
CA PRO A 175 17.21 1.37 7.14
C PRO A 175 16.38 2.66 7.21
N PRO A 176 15.26 2.67 7.96
CA PRO A 176 14.48 3.90 8.19
C PRO A 176 15.29 4.93 8.98
N LEU A 177 15.14 6.20 8.66
CA LEU A 177 15.70 7.29 9.44
C LEU A 177 14.82 7.57 10.66
N LYS A 178 15.42 7.53 11.87
CA LYS A 178 14.73 7.80 13.13
C LYS A 178 15.24 9.12 13.71
N ASN A 179 14.33 10.09 13.93
CA ASN A 179 14.67 11.43 14.43
C ASN A 179 15.91 11.99 13.73
N PRO A 180 15.87 12.11 12.38
CA PRO A 180 17.03 12.43 11.60
C PRO A 180 17.55 13.84 11.94
N LYS A 181 18.87 14.04 11.81
CA LYS A 181 19.47 15.35 11.96
C LYS A 181 18.94 16.30 10.92
N MET A 182 18.38 17.41 11.37
CA MET A 182 17.91 18.50 10.53
C MET A 182 18.88 19.68 10.64
N ILE A 183 19.18 20.31 9.52
CA ILE A 183 20.04 21.51 9.44
C ILE A 183 19.23 22.70 8.91
N ALA A 184 19.72 23.92 9.12
CA ALA A 184 19.11 25.11 8.56
C ALA A 184 19.22 25.14 7.02
N ALA A 185 18.28 25.78 6.35
CA ALA A 185 18.25 25.88 4.89
C ALA A 185 19.56 26.44 4.30
N GLY A 186 20.18 27.39 4.98
CA GLY A 186 21.45 27.99 4.55
C GLY A 186 22.68 27.08 4.64
N GLU A 187 22.61 26.02 5.42
CA GLU A 187 23.66 25.00 5.57
C GLU A 187 23.60 23.90 4.50
N ALA A 188 22.51 23.85 3.71
CA ALA A 188 22.27 22.82 2.70
C ALA A 188 22.82 23.21 1.32
N GLY A 189 24.03 23.74 1.24
CA GLY A 189 24.68 24.17 -0.02
C GLY A 189 24.91 23.04 -1.05
N TRP A 190 24.70 21.79 -0.65
CA TRP A 190 24.76 20.61 -1.52
C TRP A 190 23.45 20.33 -2.27
N LEU A 191 22.34 21.02 -1.94
CA LEU A 191 21.08 20.95 -2.68
C LEU A 191 21.05 22.01 -3.78
N GLY A 192 20.85 21.57 -5.01
CA GLY A 192 20.54 22.43 -6.14
C GLY A 192 19.11 22.95 -6.11
N ASP A 193 18.87 24.09 -6.78
CA ASP A 193 17.54 24.73 -6.86
C ASP A 193 16.44 23.77 -7.35
N ASP A 194 16.75 22.90 -8.31
CA ASP A 194 15.81 21.98 -8.95
C ASP A 194 15.72 20.60 -8.26
N ASP A 195 16.49 20.37 -7.20
CA ASP A 195 16.43 19.13 -6.45
C ASP A 195 15.04 18.90 -5.88
N VAL A 196 14.52 17.69 -6.09
CA VAL A 196 13.21 17.32 -5.57
C VAL A 196 13.28 17.09 -4.06
N VAL A 197 12.39 17.77 -3.35
CA VAL A 197 12.18 17.60 -1.92
C VAL A 197 10.71 17.27 -1.61
N PHE A 198 10.50 16.54 -0.54
CA PHE A 198 9.19 16.33 0.07
C PHE A 198 9.07 17.31 1.24
N GLY A 199 8.23 18.33 1.05
CA GLY A 199 7.99 19.38 2.03
C GLY A 199 6.86 18.99 2.97
N VAL A 200 7.08 19.17 4.26
CA VAL A 200 6.11 18.94 5.33
C VAL A 200 6.08 20.17 6.22
N ALA A 201 4.90 20.75 6.43
CA ALA A 201 4.70 21.87 7.35
C ALA A 201 3.50 21.59 8.28
N ILE A 202 3.77 21.35 9.54
CA ILE A 202 2.79 21.00 10.56
C ILE A 202 2.98 21.96 11.74
N ASN A 203 1.93 22.64 12.16
CA ASN A 203 1.93 23.54 13.31
C ASN A 203 3.09 24.57 13.31
N GLY A 204 3.45 25.09 12.14
CA GLY A 204 4.55 26.06 11.98
C GLY A 204 5.95 25.46 11.89
N ASP A 205 6.12 24.13 12.07
CA ASP A 205 7.40 23.43 11.86
C ASP A 205 7.46 22.97 10.39
N ALA A 206 8.25 23.66 9.57
CA ALA A 206 8.47 23.34 8.16
C ALA A 206 9.77 22.56 7.96
N ARG A 207 9.69 21.43 7.26
CA ARG A 207 10.84 20.55 6.98
C ARG A 207 10.86 20.09 5.54
N ALA A 208 12.07 19.93 4.99
CA ALA A 208 12.31 19.37 3.68
C ALA A 208 13.06 18.03 3.79
N TYR A 209 12.57 17.03 3.08
CA TYR A 209 13.19 15.70 2.99
C TYR A 209 13.62 15.46 1.54
N PRO A 210 14.92 15.62 1.19
CA PRO A 210 15.39 15.46 -0.18
C PRO A 210 15.17 14.04 -0.70
N LYS A 211 14.60 13.95 -1.91
CA LYS A 211 14.33 12.68 -2.59
C LYS A 211 15.59 11.82 -2.70
N ARG A 212 16.75 12.45 -3.00
CA ARG A 212 18.04 11.75 -3.13
C ARG A 212 18.46 11.00 -1.86
N ILE A 213 18.07 11.49 -0.67
CA ILE A 213 18.32 10.81 0.60
C ILE A 213 17.26 9.73 0.84
N LEU A 214 15.97 10.07 0.65
CA LEU A 214 14.89 9.11 0.88
C LEU A 214 14.89 7.95 -0.13
N ALA A 215 15.52 8.07 -1.28
CA ALA A 215 15.71 6.97 -2.21
C ALA A 215 16.58 5.83 -1.64
N TRP A 216 17.43 6.11 -0.62
CA TRP A 216 18.24 5.13 0.09
C TRP A 216 17.62 4.62 1.39
N HIS A 217 16.65 5.34 1.95
CA HIS A 217 16.09 5.04 3.28
C HIS A 217 14.62 4.68 3.26
N GLU A 218 13.90 5.13 2.24
CA GLU A 218 12.49 4.83 1.96
C GLU A 218 11.50 5.13 3.12
N MET A 219 11.99 5.52 4.29
CA MET A 219 11.16 5.88 5.43
C MET A 219 11.90 6.82 6.37
N PHE A 220 11.18 7.78 6.92
CA PHE A 220 11.61 8.51 8.10
C PHE A 220 10.53 8.47 9.18
N LYS A 221 10.95 8.51 10.44
CA LYS A 221 10.13 8.74 11.62
C LYS A 221 10.67 9.99 12.30
N ASP A 222 9.84 11.01 12.46
CA ASP A 222 10.30 12.30 12.95
C ASP A 222 9.19 13.01 13.72
N ARG A 223 9.55 13.84 14.70
CA ARG A 223 8.61 14.64 15.45
C ARG A 223 8.52 16.02 14.84
N ILE A 224 7.40 16.31 14.15
CA ILE A 224 7.18 17.55 13.40
C ILE A 224 5.98 18.28 13.99
N GLY A 225 6.15 19.54 14.37
CA GLY A 225 5.07 20.34 14.95
C GLY A 225 4.41 19.70 16.18
N GLY A 226 5.19 18.91 16.95
CA GLY A 226 4.73 18.20 18.16
C GLY A 226 4.09 16.83 17.90
N ARG A 227 3.91 16.39 16.65
CA ARG A 227 3.33 15.09 16.25
C ARG A 227 4.41 14.09 15.86
N GLU A 228 4.25 12.82 16.24
CA GLU A 228 5.12 11.71 15.79
C GLU A 228 4.65 11.22 14.43
N LEU A 229 5.42 11.52 13.39
CA LEU A 229 5.04 11.25 12.01
C LEU A 229 5.93 10.19 11.38
N ALA A 230 5.35 9.44 10.44
CA ALA A 230 6.05 8.50 9.58
C ALA A 230 5.86 8.91 8.12
N GLY A 231 6.93 9.32 7.45
CA GLY A 231 6.94 9.51 6.01
C GLY A 231 7.45 8.24 5.33
N VAL A 232 6.67 7.69 4.41
CA VAL A 232 6.97 6.44 3.73
C VAL A 232 7.10 6.68 2.25
N TYR A 233 8.32 6.54 1.74
CA TYR A 233 8.63 6.71 0.34
C TYR A 233 8.75 5.35 -0.36
N CYS A 234 7.84 5.06 -1.26
CA CYS A 234 7.98 3.94 -2.19
C CYS A 234 8.79 4.42 -3.40
N THR A 235 10.08 4.13 -3.44
CA THR A 235 10.97 4.57 -4.53
C THR A 235 10.49 4.08 -5.89
N LEU A 236 10.05 2.81 -5.98
CA LEU A 236 9.54 2.23 -7.22
C LEU A 236 8.25 2.89 -7.71
N CYS A 237 7.39 3.35 -6.78
CA CYS A 237 6.10 3.96 -7.10
C CYS A 237 6.16 5.49 -7.20
N GLY A 238 7.30 6.11 -6.90
CA GLY A 238 7.46 7.56 -6.87
C GLY A 238 6.57 8.26 -5.84
N ALA A 239 6.08 7.54 -4.83
CA ALA A 239 5.06 8.01 -3.89
C ALA A 239 5.64 8.18 -2.48
N LEU A 240 5.53 9.39 -1.90
CA LEU A 240 5.70 9.60 -0.47
C LEU A 240 4.35 9.86 0.17
N VAL A 241 3.98 9.03 1.14
CA VAL A 241 2.79 9.22 1.98
C VAL A 241 3.23 9.53 3.40
N LEU A 242 2.61 10.56 3.99
CA LEU A 242 2.89 10.99 5.35
C LEU A 242 1.75 10.55 6.26
N TYR A 243 2.08 9.93 7.38
CA TYR A 243 1.13 9.44 8.37
C TYR A 243 1.40 9.99 9.76
N ASP A 244 0.34 10.26 10.53
CA ASP A 244 0.45 10.17 11.98
C ASP A 244 0.66 8.70 12.35
N ALA A 245 1.68 8.41 13.13
CA ALA A 245 2.00 7.04 13.51
C ALA A 245 1.11 6.51 14.66
N ALA A 246 0.19 7.32 15.18
CA ALA A 246 -0.79 6.91 16.19
C ALA A 246 -2.09 6.44 15.52
N ALA A 247 -2.54 5.24 15.84
CA ALA A 247 -3.85 4.72 15.42
C ALA A 247 -4.38 3.71 16.43
N GLY A 248 -5.72 3.64 16.59
CA GLY A 248 -6.34 2.71 17.54
C GLY A 248 -5.90 2.91 19.00
N GLY A 249 -5.47 4.12 19.37
CA GLY A 249 -4.94 4.43 20.72
C GLY A 249 -3.51 3.95 20.96
N VAL A 250 -2.79 3.49 19.94
CA VAL A 250 -1.43 2.97 20.02
C VAL A 250 -0.50 3.76 19.09
N GLN A 251 0.70 4.05 19.55
CA GLN A 251 1.79 4.57 18.72
C GLN A 251 2.48 3.40 18.02
N HIS A 252 2.33 3.31 16.70
CA HIS A 252 2.92 2.23 15.89
C HIS A 252 4.37 2.54 15.52
N GLU A 253 5.26 1.60 15.78
CA GLU A 253 6.61 1.66 15.26
C GLU A 253 6.70 0.90 13.94
N LEU A 254 6.70 1.64 12.84
CA LEU A 254 6.72 1.08 11.49
C LEU A 254 8.15 0.91 10.96
N GLY A 255 8.37 -0.15 10.18
CA GLY A 255 9.63 -0.47 9.53
C GLY A 255 9.44 -0.90 8.07
N THR A 256 10.55 -1.21 7.40
CA THR A 256 10.55 -1.69 6.01
C THR A 256 10.47 -3.21 5.99
N SER A 257 9.39 -3.77 5.45
CA SER A 257 9.14 -5.22 5.53
C SER A 257 10.07 -6.07 4.67
N GLY A 258 10.65 -5.50 3.61
CA GLY A 258 11.36 -6.24 2.55
C GLY A 258 10.42 -6.75 1.45
N PHE A 259 9.11 -6.56 1.57
CA PHE A 259 8.10 -7.05 0.62
C PHE A 259 7.34 -5.91 -0.07
N LEU A 260 6.81 -6.25 -1.23
CA LEU A 260 5.98 -5.43 -2.10
C LEU A 260 4.64 -6.11 -2.33
N TYR A 261 3.59 -5.35 -2.44
CA TYR A 261 2.28 -5.79 -2.94
C TYR A 261 1.95 -5.00 -4.20
N ARG A 262 1.78 -5.68 -5.35
CA ARG A 262 1.56 -5.03 -6.65
C ARG A 262 2.58 -3.92 -6.92
N SER A 263 3.85 -4.22 -6.70
CA SER A 263 4.98 -3.27 -6.78
C SER A 263 4.97 -2.12 -5.78
N ASN A 264 3.96 -1.98 -4.94
CA ASN A 264 3.93 -1.00 -3.87
C ASN A 264 4.57 -1.57 -2.61
N LYS A 265 5.40 -0.76 -1.95
CA LYS A 265 6.06 -1.14 -0.70
C LYS A 265 5.04 -1.52 0.38
N LEU A 266 5.34 -2.58 1.13
CA LEU A 266 4.69 -2.90 2.39
C LEU A 266 5.56 -2.46 3.56
N MET A 267 4.94 -1.78 4.51
CA MET A 267 5.51 -1.53 5.84
C MET A 267 5.24 -2.74 6.74
N TYR A 268 5.85 -2.78 7.91
CA TYR A 268 5.45 -3.68 8.99
C TYR A 268 5.48 -2.96 10.34
N ASP A 269 4.71 -3.45 11.29
CA ASP A 269 4.68 -2.99 12.68
C ASP A 269 5.62 -3.84 13.53
N HIS A 270 6.56 -3.20 14.25
CA HIS A 270 7.57 -3.90 15.03
C HIS A 270 6.98 -4.73 16.19
N ALA A 271 5.86 -4.30 16.77
CA ALA A 271 5.28 -4.97 17.94
C ALA A 271 4.45 -6.20 17.56
N THR A 272 3.77 -6.17 16.38
CA THR A 272 2.82 -7.22 16.00
C THR A 272 3.26 -8.01 14.77
N HIS A 273 4.30 -7.57 14.08
CA HIS A 273 4.78 -8.08 12.79
C HIS A 273 3.70 -8.07 11.70
N SER A 274 2.60 -7.33 11.89
CA SER A 274 1.61 -7.16 10.84
C SER A 274 2.17 -6.33 9.70
N MET A 275 1.91 -6.73 8.45
CA MET A 275 2.26 -5.92 7.28
C MET A 275 1.17 -4.90 6.98
N TRP A 276 1.58 -3.71 6.52
CA TRP A 276 0.72 -2.58 6.26
C TRP A 276 0.89 -2.06 4.83
N SER A 277 -0.20 -1.66 4.22
CA SER A 277 -0.16 -0.98 2.93
C SER A 277 0.36 0.46 3.08
N THR A 278 1.38 0.81 2.31
CA THR A 278 1.90 2.19 2.27
C THR A 278 0.88 3.20 1.72
N LEU A 279 0.00 2.77 0.80
CA LEU A 279 -0.95 3.71 0.16
C LEU A 279 -2.23 3.91 0.96
N THR A 280 -2.59 2.98 1.84
CA THR A 280 -3.83 3.07 2.62
C THR A 280 -3.60 3.31 4.11
N GLY A 281 -2.38 3.06 4.64
CA GLY A 281 -2.12 3.16 6.07
C GLY A 281 -2.88 2.12 6.90
N THR A 282 -3.27 0.98 6.30
CA THR A 282 -4.03 -0.08 6.97
C THR A 282 -3.23 -1.37 7.05
N PRO A 283 -3.41 -2.18 8.12
CA PRO A 283 -2.88 -3.54 8.18
C PRO A 283 -3.52 -4.42 7.10
N VAL A 284 -2.69 -5.13 6.32
CA VAL A 284 -3.14 -5.98 5.22
C VAL A 284 -2.83 -7.46 5.41
N VAL A 285 -1.83 -7.80 6.26
CA VAL A 285 -1.52 -9.18 6.68
C VAL A 285 -1.17 -9.18 8.16
N GLY A 286 -1.65 -10.15 8.92
CA GLY A 286 -1.27 -10.38 10.31
C GLY A 286 -2.35 -10.05 11.33
N ARG A 287 -1.93 -9.91 12.60
CA ARG A 287 -2.82 -9.83 13.78
C ARG A 287 -3.70 -8.58 13.83
N LEU A 288 -3.29 -7.49 13.16
CA LEU A 288 -4.03 -6.23 13.16
C LEU A 288 -5.10 -6.16 12.06
N VAL A 289 -5.12 -7.11 11.14
CA VAL A 289 -6.14 -7.16 10.08
C VAL A 289 -7.54 -7.29 10.68
N GLY A 290 -8.47 -6.46 10.18
CA GLY A 290 -9.87 -6.47 10.63
C GLY A 290 -10.12 -5.79 11.98
N LYS A 291 -9.12 -5.10 12.56
CA LYS A 291 -9.27 -4.39 13.84
C LYS A 291 -9.77 -2.94 13.69
N GLY A 292 -10.09 -2.50 12.47
CA GLY A 292 -10.53 -1.13 12.20
C GLY A 292 -9.42 -0.08 12.39
N ILE A 293 -8.15 -0.50 12.29
CA ILE A 293 -7.00 0.39 12.46
C ILE A 293 -6.62 0.97 11.11
N GLU A 294 -6.51 2.29 11.03
CA GLU A 294 -6.04 3.04 9.88
C GLU A 294 -5.22 4.24 10.39
N LEU A 295 -4.03 4.44 9.83
CA LEU A 295 -3.20 5.62 10.12
C LEU A 295 -3.83 6.85 9.46
N GLU A 296 -3.85 7.97 10.18
CA GLU A 296 -4.26 9.25 9.61
C GLU A 296 -3.24 9.70 8.56
N ALA A 297 -3.67 9.76 7.30
CA ALA A 297 -2.84 10.33 6.24
C ALA A 297 -2.82 11.86 6.35
N LEU A 298 -1.64 12.45 6.20
CA LEU A 298 -1.41 13.88 6.21
C LEU A 298 -0.97 14.37 4.83
N TYR A 299 -0.97 15.67 4.65
CA TYR A 299 -0.52 16.29 3.41
C TYR A 299 1.00 16.40 3.36
N VAL A 300 1.54 16.22 2.17
CA VAL A 300 2.95 16.41 1.81
C VAL A 300 3.02 17.14 0.47
N VAL A 301 4.07 17.92 0.25
CA VAL A 301 4.29 18.63 -0.99
C VAL A 301 5.52 18.08 -1.69
N THR A 302 5.35 17.48 -2.86
CA THR A 302 6.48 17.18 -3.76
C THR A 302 6.78 18.42 -4.60
N THR A 303 7.97 18.98 -4.45
CA THR A 303 8.36 20.27 -5.04
C THR A 303 9.86 20.36 -5.28
N THR A 304 10.35 21.44 -5.88
CA THR A 304 11.78 21.75 -5.95
C THR A 304 12.28 22.39 -4.66
N TRP A 305 13.56 22.22 -4.34
CA TRP A 305 14.18 22.85 -3.18
C TRP A 305 14.01 24.37 -3.19
N LYS A 306 14.22 25.01 -4.35
CA LYS A 306 14.03 26.46 -4.52
C LYS A 306 12.61 26.90 -4.14
N ALA A 307 11.59 26.24 -4.69
CA ALA A 307 10.19 26.60 -4.43
C ALA A 307 9.83 26.39 -2.96
N TRP A 308 10.26 25.29 -2.34
CA TRP A 308 10.01 25.03 -0.93
C TRP A 308 10.67 26.06 -0.03
N ARG A 309 11.98 26.32 -0.22
CA ARG A 309 12.75 27.29 0.57
C ARG A 309 12.22 28.72 0.42
N SER A 310 11.78 29.11 -0.78
CA SER A 310 11.19 30.43 -1.00
C SER A 310 9.88 30.63 -0.23
N ARG A 311 9.06 29.56 -0.13
CA ARG A 311 7.79 29.59 0.62
C ARG A 311 8.00 29.44 2.13
N HIS A 312 9.05 28.74 2.54
CA HIS A 312 9.37 28.45 3.94
C HIS A 312 10.83 28.82 4.23
N PRO A 313 11.19 30.12 4.35
CA PRO A 313 12.58 30.55 4.53
C PRO A 313 13.25 29.95 5.77
N GLU A 314 12.47 29.71 6.84
CA GLU A 314 12.93 29.12 8.11
C GLU A 314 12.87 27.58 8.12
N THR A 315 12.66 26.95 6.95
CA THR A 315 12.58 25.50 6.87
C THR A 315 13.87 24.83 7.32
N ARG A 316 13.76 23.71 7.99
CA ARG A 316 14.90 22.82 8.21
C ARG A 316 14.92 21.73 7.16
N VAL A 317 16.10 21.24 6.82
CA VAL A 317 16.29 20.19 5.81
C VAL A 317 17.03 19.00 6.38
N LEU A 318 16.65 17.79 5.97
CA LEU A 318 17.31 16.56 6.35
C LEU A 318 18.79 16.59 5.94
N SER A 319 19.70 16.41 6.90
CA SER A 319 21.15 16.44 6.72
C SER A 319 21.65 15.19 5.96
N LEU A 320 22.79 15.34 5.29
CA LEU A 320 23.57 14.21 4.76
C LEU A 320 24.14 13.31 5.88
N GLU A 321 24.23 13.81 7.11
CA GLU A 321 24.66 13.05 8.27
C GLU A 321 23.55 12.14 8.81
N THR A 322 23.19 11.14 8.04
CA THR A 322 22.10 10.21 8.37
C THR A 322 22.51 9.09 9.31
N GLY A 323 23.80 8.97 9.64
CA GLY A 323 24.36 7.81 10.35
C GLY A 323 24.68 6.61 9.46
N HIS A 324 24.41 6.72 8.15
CA HIS A 324 24.63 5.66 7.15
C HIS A 324 25.59 6.13 6.05
N ARG A 325 26.43 5.23 5.57
CA ARG A 325 27.31 5.49 4.43
C ARG A 325 26.58 5.15 3.14
N ARG A 326 26.14 6.18 2.42
CA ARG A 326 25.50 6.07 1.10
C ARG A 326 26.00 7.19 0.20
N ASP A 327 25.91 6.98 -1.11
CA ASP A 327 26.10 8.06 -2.08
C ASP A 327 24.77 8.82 -2.22
N TYR A 328 24.70 10.00 -1.61
CA TYR A 328 23.55 10.90 -1.69
C TYR A 328 23.64 11.89 -2.86
N GLY A 329 24.54 11.65 -3.82
CA GLY A 329 24.59 12.41 -5.07
C GLY A 329 23.26 12.33 -5.83
N GLU A 330 22.96 13.37 -6.63
CA GLU A 330 21.73 13.37 -7.43
C GLU A 330 21.72 12.20 -8.43
N GLY A 331 20.62 11.46 -8.44
CA GLY A 331 20.46 10.30 -9.29
C GLY A 331 21.32 9.08 -8.92
N ALA A 332 22.10 9.09 -7.82
CA ALA A 332 22.94 7.95 -7.42
C ALA A 332 22.08 6.71 -7.13
N ALA A 333 20.94 6.88 -6.47
CA ALA A 333 20.01 5.80 -6.23
C ALA A 333 19.00 5.66 -7.39
N TYR A 334 18.79 4.44 -7.87
CA TYR A 334 17.77 4.08 -8.87
C TYR A 334 17.86 4.84 -10.21
N ARG A 335 19.02 5.35 -10.60
CA ARG A 335 19.22 6.11 -11.87
C ARG A 335 18.62 5.39 -13.07
N ASP A 336 19.02 4.15 -13.31
CA ASP A 336 18.59 3.35 -14.47
C ASP A 336 17.08 3.04 -14.42
N TYR A 337 16.54 2.89 -13.23
CA TYR A 337 15.11 2.69 -13.06
C TYR A 337 14.31 3.93 -13.46
N PHE A 338 14.73 5.11 -13.03
CA PHE A 338 14.03 6.36 -13.37
C PHE A 338 14.27 6.81 -14.82
N ALA A 339 15.36 6.35 -15.46
CA ALA A 339 15.67 6.71 -16.83
C ALA A 339 14.77 6.04 -17.89
N THR A 340 14.01 5.01 -17.53
CA THR A 340 13.15 4.27 -18.45
C THR A 340 11.75 4.08 -17.90
N ASP A 341 10.75 3.78 -18.77
CA ASP A 341 9.39 3.42 -18.34
C ASP A 341 9.24 1.95 -17.92
N ARG A 342 10.33 1.16 -17.93
CA ARG A 342 10.31 -0.25 -17.53
C ARG A 342 10.06 -0.39 -16.03
N LEU A 343 9.24 -1.39 -15.66
CA LEU A 343 8.99 -1.73 -14.26
C LEU A 343 10.02 -2.75 -13.78
N MET A 344 10.46 -2.60 -12.53
CA MET A 344 11.33 -3.58 -11.87
C MET A 344 10.55 -4.84 -11.48
N PHE A 345 9.30 -4.66 -11.02
CA PHE A 345 8.37 -5.74 -10.70
C PHE A 345 7.09 -5.53 -11.51
N THR A 346 6.54 -6.63 -12.06
CA THR A 346 5.29 -6.57 -12.79
C THR A 346 4.09 -6.36 -11.87
N VAL A 347 2.96 -5.94 -12.44
CA VAL A 347 1.69 -5.70 -11.76
C VAL A 347 0.59 -6.54 -12.41
N PRO A 348 -0.51 -6.85 -11.68
CA PRO A 348 -1.58 -7.69 -12.23
C PRO A 348 -2.21 -7.15 -13.51
N GLN A 349 -2.33 -5.83 -13.61
CA GLN A 349 -2.89 -5.16 -14.78
C GLN A 349 -2.15 -3.86 -15.02
N ARG A 350 -1.62 -3.71 -16.23
CA ARG A 350 -1.09 -2.43 -16.71
C ARG A 350 -2.22 -1.62 -17.31
N ASP A 351 -2.12 -0.32 -17.17
CA ASP A 351 -3.07 0.60 -17.75
C ASP A 351 -2.33 1.59 -18.65
N GLU A 352 -2.64 1.55 -19.94
CA GLU A 352 -1.92 2.30 -20.98
C GLU A 352 -2.47 3.71 -21.21
N ARG A 353 -3.44 4.15 -20.39
CA ARG A 353 -3.97 5.52 -20.48
C ARG A 353 -2.90 6.58 -20.22
N LEU A 354 -1.86 6.24 -19.44
CA LEU A 354 -0.63 7.02 -19.24
C LEU A 354 0.58 6.08 -19.29
N ALA A 355 1.78 6.63 -19.52
CA ALA A 355 3.02 5.89 -19.32
C ALA A 355 3.11 5.36 -17.87
N ASN A 356 3.78 4.22 -17.66
CA ASN A 356 3.85 3.59 -16.34
C ASN A 356 4.32 4.57 -15.25
N LYS A 357 5.39 5.33 -15.53
CA LYS A 357 5.99 6.29 -14.60
C LYS A 357 5.53 7.73 -14.80
N ALA A 358 4.43 7.95 -15.56
CA ALA A 358 3.80 9.25 -15.59
C ALA A 358 3.37 9.64 -14.16
N GLU A 359 3.71 10.84 -13.74
CA GLU A 359 3.35 11.33 -12.42
C GLU A 359 1.87 11.74 -12.37
N VAL A 360 1.20 11.33 -11.32
CA VAL A 360 -0.17 11.74 -11.00
C VAL A 360 -0.24 12.31 -9.58
N LEU A 361 -1.15 13.24 -9.37
CA LEU A 361 -1.62 13.59 -8.04
C LEU A 361 -2.68 12.58 -7.63
N ALA A 362 -2.42 11.85 -6.57
CA ALA A 362 -3.22 10.76 -6.06
C ALA A 362 -4.01 11.19 -4.83
N LEU A 363 -5.32 10.92 -4.83
CA LEU A 363 -6.25 11.22 -3.75
C LEU A 363 -7.10 9.99 -3.43
N ARG A 364 -7.36 9.78 -2.15
CA ARG A 364 -8.31 8.78 -1.64
C ARG A 364 -9.32 9.46 -0.72
N SER A 365 -10.59 9.16 -0.90
CA SER A 365 -11.63 9.67 -0.02
C SER A 365 -11.50 9.04 1.37
N THR A 366 -11.52 9.87 2.42
CA THR A 366 -11.54 9.39 3.81
C THR A 366 -12.92 8.88 4.22
N GLN A 367 -13.99 9.39 3.57
CA GLN A 367 -15.38 8.99 3.86
C GLN A 367 -15.83 7.78 3.04
N ALA A 368 -15.23 7.55 1.88
CA ALA A 368 -15.52 6.43 0.98
C ALA A 368 -14.19 5.92 0.40
N PRO A 369 -13.46 5.05 1.13
CA PRO A 369 -12.10 4.63 0.76
C PRO A 369 -11.97 3.97 -0.62
N ALA A 370 -13.06 3.48 -1.19
CA ALA A 370 -13.11 2.97 -2.56
C ALA A 370 -13.06 4.09 -3.62
N ASP A 371 -13.46 5.33 -3.26
CA ASP A 371 -13.39 6.46 -4.18
C ASP A 371 -11.96 6.99 -4.22
N THR A 372 -11.32 6.78 -5.35
CA THR A 372 -9.95 7.20 -5.62
C THR A 372 -9.86 8.01 -6.90
N LEU A 373 -8.93 8.96 -6.92
CA LEU A 373 -8.74 9.88 -8.02
C LEU A 373 -7.24 10.03 -8.30
N ALA A 374 -6.89 9.95 -9.57
CA ALA A 374 -5.59 10.32 -10.10
C ALA A 374 -5.75 11.49 -11.07
N ILE A 375 -4.94 12.50 -10.94
CA ILE A 375 -4.90 13.64 -11.86
C ILE A 375 -3.50 13.73 -12.43
N ALA A 376 -3.36 13.68 -13.76
CA ALA A 376 -2.06 13.76 -14.41
C ALA A 376 -1.33 15.07 -14.04
N ALA A 377 -0.05 14.97 -13.74
CA ALA A 377 0.73 16.13 -13.34
C ALA A 377 0.80 17.19 -14.42
N ASP A 378 0.89 16.78 -15.69
CA ASP A 378 0.94 17.71 -16.82
C ASP A 378 -0.38 18.45 -17.02
N PHE A 379 -1.51 17.77 -16.81
CA PHE A 379 -2.83 18.41 -16.78
C PHE A 379 -2.88 19.52 -15.72
N LEU A 380 -2.40 19.23 -14.51
CA LEU A 380 -2.39 20.21 -13.42
C LEU A 380 -1.41 21.38 -13.66
N ARG A 381 -0.29 21.17 -14.36
CA ARG A 381 0.59 22.27 -14.79
C ARG A 381 -0.11 23.20 -15.80
N ALA A 382 -0.91 22.63 -16.69
CA ALA A 382 -1.69 23.40 -17.67
C ALA A 382 -2.90 24.10 -17.05
N GLN A 383 -3.39 23.59 -15.90
CA GLN A 383 -4.54 24.13 -15.17
C GLN A 383 -4.19 24.37 -13.70
N PRO A 384 -3.51 25.48 -13.37
CA PRO A 384 -3.01 25.77 -12.02
C PRO A 384 -4.10 25.86 -10.93
N VAL A 385 -5.33 26.14 -11.31
CA VAL A 385 -6.52 26.11 -10.45
C VAL A 385 -7.49 25.10 -11.06
N TYR A 386 -7.59 23.93 -10.45
CA TYR A 386 -8.49 22.90 -10.93
C TYR A 386 -9.47 22.45 -9.84
N GLN A 387 -10.75 22.38 -10.17
CA GLN A 387 -11.76 21.92 -9.23
C GLN A 387 -12.41 20.63 -9.68
N THR A 388 -12.65 19.77 -8.72
CA THR A 388 -13.30 18.46 -8.95
C THR A 388 -13.97 18.00 -7.65
N ARG A 389 -14.37 16.73 -7.63
CA ARG A 389 -14.96 16.08 -6.46
C ARG A 389 -14.32 14.72 -6.24
N ILE A 390 -14.09 14.37 -4.98
CA ILE A 390 -13.72 13.03 -4.54
C ILE A 390 -14.73 12.53 -3.50
N GLY A 391 -15.39 11.41 -3.77
CA GLY A 391 -16.55 11.00 -2.99
C GLY A 391 -17.62 12.10 -2.99
N LYS A 392 -17.98 12.56 -1.80
CA LYS A 392 -18.95 13.67 -1.61
C LYS A 392 -18.28 15.02 -1.40
N VAL A 393 -16.96 15.10 -1.39
CA VAL A 393 -16.20 16.31 -1.07
C VAL A 393 -15.79 17.04 -2.34
N ASN A 394 -16.21 18.31 -2.47
CA ASN A 394 -15.69 19.21 -3.51
C ASN A 394 -14.30 19.68 -3.12
N VAL A 395 -13.38 19.68 -4.06
CA VAL A 395 -11.98 20.06 -3.82
C VAL A 395 -11.48 21.03 -4.89
N VAL A 396 -10.56 21.88 -4.47
CA VAL A 396 -9.72 22.68 -5.36
C VAL A 396 -8.29 22.19 -5.25
N VAL A 397 -7.63 22.00 -6.39
CA VAL A 397 -6.20 21.72 -6.53
C VAL A 397 -5.53 22.99 -7.01
N LEU A 398 -4.59 23.48 -6.21
CA LEU A 398 -3.72 24.61 -6.56
C LEU A 398 -2.35 24.08 -6.94
N THR A 399 -1.88 24.41 -8.14
CA THR A 399 -0.59 23.97 -8.68
C THR A 399 0.31 25.18 -8.92
N ASP A 400 1.46 25.24 -8.24
CA ASP A 400 2.40 26.35 -8.38
C ASP A 400 3.34 26.18 -9.58
N ALA A 401 4.19 27.18 -9.83
CA ALA A 401 5.13 27.21 -10.95
C ALA A 401 6.15 26.05 -10.94
N SER A 402 6.43 25.46 -9.77
CA SER A 402 7.27 24.25 -9.65
C SER A 402 6.53 22.96 -10.02
N GLY A 403 5.20 23.05 -10.22
CA GLY A 403 4.31 21.94 -10.41
C GLY A 403 3.85 21.29 -9.09
N ALA A 404 4.17 21.87 -7.94
CA ALA A 404 3.73 21.35 -6.64
C ALA A 404 2.23 21.56 -6.43
N ASN A 405 1.58 20.57 -5.86
CA ASN A 405 0.13 20.54 -5.72
C ASN A 405 -0.29 20.70 -4.26
N ARG A 406 -1.35 21.47 -4.05
CA ARG A 406 -2.05 21.62 -2.78
C ARG A 406 -3.53 21.41 -2.98
N VAL A 407 -4.13 20.51 -2.21
CA VAL A 407 -5.55 20.14 -2.34
C VAL A 407 -6.29 20.64 -1.11
N TYR A 408 -7.37 21.37 -1.32
CA TYR A 408 -8.21 21.87 -0.23
C TYR A 408 -9.68 21.51 -0.48
N GLU A 409 -10.45 21.34 0.59
CA GLU A 409 -11.90 21.36 0.46
C GLU A 409 -12.32 22.68 -0.19
N SER A 410 -13.27 22.65 -1.12
CA SER A 410 -13.81 23.88 -1.72
C SER A 410 -15.26 24.16 -1.33
N ARG A 411 -15.96 23.16 -0.75
CA ARG A 411 -17.38 23.28 -0.34
C ARG A 411 -18.24 23.87 -1.47
N GLN A 412 -18.85 25.06 -1.23
CA GLN A 412 -19.66 25.81 -2.20
C GLN A 412 -18.86 26.84 -3.01
N TRP A 413 -17.55 26.97 -2.77
CA TRP A 413 -16.73 27.99 -3.39
C TRP A 413 -16.16 27.54 -4.73
N THR A 414 -16.20 28.44 -5.72
CA THR A 414 -15.61 28.21 -7.05
C THR A 414 -14.40 29.13 -7.20
N PHE A 415 -13.21 28.56 -7.24
CA PHE A 415 -11.96 29.31 -7.38
C PHE A 415 -11.69 29.60 -8.86
N THR A 416 -11.23 30.81 -9.16
CA THR A 416 -11.02 31.29 -10.53
C THR A 416 -9.58 31.62 -10.83
N SER A 417 -8.80 31.99 -9.81
CA SER A 417 -7.38 32.32 -9.98
C SER A 417 -6.58 32.08 -8.69
N TRP A 418 -5.28 31.97 -8.85
CA TRP A 418 -4.30 31.88 -7.79
C TRP A 418 -3.00 32.54 -8.27
N ASP A 419 -2.39 33.36 -7.44
CA ASP A 419 -1.10 34.02 -7.71
C ASP A 419 0.10 33.06 -7.66
N GLN A 420 -0.15 31.75 -7.45
CA GLN A 420 0.82 30.68 -7.27
C GLN A 420 1.71 30.83 -6.02
N ALA A 421 1.35 31.74 -5.13
CA ALA A 421 2.03 32.00 -3.87
C ALA A 421 1.05 31.98 -2.69
N GLU A 422 0.49 33.14 -2.33
CA GLU A 422 -0.23 33.33 -1.08
C GLU A 422 -1.73 33.57 -1.23
N SER A 423 -2.22 33.96 -2.42
CA SER A 423 -3.59 34.45 -2.59
C SER A 423 -4.34 33.74 -3.70
N ALA A 424 -5.43 33.07 -3.36
CA ALA A 424 -6.40 32.53 -4.31
C ALA A 424 -7.68 33.37 -4.29
N HIS A 425 -8.37 33.43 -5.44
CA HIS A 425 -9.61 34.19 -5.59
C HIS A 425 -10.74 33.27 -6.03
N ASP A 426 -11.92 33.48 -5.46
CA ASP A 426 -13.11 32.80 -5.91
C ASP A 426 -13.95 33.63 -6.90
N SER A 427 -14.98 33.02 -7.46
CA SER A 427 -15.89 33.64 -8.46
C SER A 427 -16.73 34.78 -7.92
N ARG A 428 -16.76 34.99 -6.59
CA ARG A 428 -17.49 36.10 -5.93
C ARG A 428 -16.53 37.24 -5.55
N GLY A 429 -15.24 37.12 -5.92
CA GLY A 429 -14.21 38.13 -5.63
C GLY A 429 -13.62 38.04 -4.21
N LYS A 430 -13.95 36.99 -3.41
CA LYS A 430 -13.36 36.80 -2.09
C LYS A 430 -11.92 36.31 -2.25
N VAL A 431 -11.03 36.91 -1.48
CA VAL A 431 -9.61 36.54 -1.41
C VAL A 431 -9.39 35.53 -0.29
N TRP A 432 -8.65 34.49 -0.60
CA TRP A 432 -8.28 33.41 0.31
C TRP A 432 -6.78 33.36 0.46
N ARG A 433 -6.26 33.49 1.69
CA ARG A 433 -4.85 33.26 1.98
C ARG A 433 -4.54 31.76 1.94
N VAL A 434 -3.52 31.39 1.19
CA VAL A 434 -3.12 29.99 0.97
C VAL A 434 -2.07 29.58 2.00
N GLU A 435 -2.50 28.88 3.05
CA GLU A 435 -1.62 28.24 4.04
C GLU A 435 -1.39 26.77 3.71
N GLU A 436 -0.36 26.14 4.29
CA GLU A 436 -0.12 24.70 4.07
C GLU A 436 -1.23 23.83 4.71
N SER A 437 -1.89 24.29 5.76
CA SER A 437 -2.95 23.51 6.44
C SER A 437 -4.37 23.83 5.96
N ARG A 438 -4.60 24.99 5.33
CA ARG A 438 -5.96 25.47 4.98
C ARG A 438 -5.91 26.69 4.07
N LEU A 439 -7.03 26.99 3.41
CA LEU A 439 -7.29 28.33 2.85
C LEU A 439 -8.04 29.14 3.92
N VAL A 440 -7.69 30.42 4.05
CA VAL A 440 -8.31 31.34 5.05
C VAL A 440 -8.89 32.53 4.32
N GLY A 441 -10.21 32.72 4.40
CA GLY A 441 -10.90 33.89 3.90
C GLY A 441 -10.75 35.09 4.86
N ALA A 442 -10.90 36.32 4.33
CA ALA A 442 -10.81 37.56 5.12
C ALA A 442 -11.82 37.62 6.26
N ASP A 443 -12.93 36.89 6.17
CA ASP A 443 -13.98 36.78 7.21
C ASP A 443 -13.68 35.70 8.25
N GLY A 444 -12.49 35.04 8.18
CA GLY A 444 -12.09 33.98 9.09
C GLY A 444 -12.60 32.58 8.71
N GLU A 445 -13.38 32.42 7.63
CA GLU A 445 -13.78 31.10 7.13
C GLU A 445 -12.53 30.31 6.72
N SER A 446 -12.52 29.00 6.98
CA SER A 446 -11.40 28.13 6.66
C SER A 446 -11.84 26.91 5.84
N LEU A 447 -11.05 26.57 4.82
CA LEU A 447 -11.20 25.35 4.00
C LEU A 447 -9.97 24.48 4.23
N MET A 448 -10.17 23.28 4.76
CA MET A 448 -9.08 22.44 5.24
C MET A 448 -8.29 21.80 4.09
N ARG A 449 -7.00 21.64 4.31
CA ARG A 449 -6.12 20.84 3.42
C ARG A 449 -6.53 19.39 3.46
N MET A 450 -6.52 18.74 2.30
CA MET A 450 -6.78 17.30 2.18
C MET A 450 -5.47 16.54 1.92
N PRO A 451 -5.35 15.31 2.45
CA PRO A 451 -4.25 14.42 2.11
C PRO A 451 -4.23 14.12 0.61
N ALA A 452 -3.08 14.32 0.01
CA ALA A 452 -2.79 13.98 -1.37
C ALA A 452 -1.27 13.84 -1.53
N HIS A 453 -0.84 13.00 -2.48
CA HIS A 453 0.57 12.81 -2.75
C HIS A 453 0.82 12.56 -4.24
N ARG A 454 2.06 12.76 -4.70
CA ARG A 454 2.48 12.33 -6.03
C ARG A 454 2.74 10.83 -6.03
N ALA A 455 2.41 10.19 -7.16
CA ALA A 455 2.73 8.79 -7.41
C ALA A 455 2.98 8.56 -8.90
N PHE A 456 3.65 7.48 -9.26
CA PHE A 456 3.66 6.98 -10.62
C PHE A 456 2.33 6.28 -10.92
N TRP A 457 1.84 6.47 -12.15
CA TRP A 457 0.54 5.95 -12.58
C TRP A 457 0.39 4.45 -12.36
N PHE A 458 1.39 3.65 -12.77
CA PHE A 458 1.31 2.18 -12.62
C PHE A 458 1.10 1.74 -11.18
N GLY A 459 1.82 2.37 -10.22
CA GLY A 459 1.75 2.00 -8.81
C GLY A 459 0.41 2.36 -8.18
N TRP A 460 -0.13 3.52 -8.54
CA TRP A 460 -1.45 3.94 -8.09
C TRP A 460 -2.56 3.07 -8.69
N HIS A 461 -2.53 2.87 -10.03
CA HIS A 461 -3.53 2.05 -10.72
C HIS A 461 -3.50 0.59 -10.27
N ALA A 462 -2.32 0.00 -10.05
CA ALA A 462 -2.21 -1.37 -9.56
C ALA A 462 -2.85 -1.56 -8.17
N ALA A 463 -2.77 -0.55 -7.30
CA ALA A 463 -3.43 -0.57 -6.00
C ALA A 463 -4.93 -0.28 -6.10
N PHE A 464 -5.33 0.61 -7.01
CA PHE A 464 -6.70 1.10 -7.18
C PHE A 464 -7.15 1.03 -8.64
N PRO A 465 -7.46 -0.17 -9.18
CA PRO A 465 -7.80 -0.34 -10.60
C PRO A 465 -9.04 0.44 -11.05
N GLN A 466 -9.95 0.75 -10.12
CA GLN A 466 -11.17 1.52 -10.37
C GLN A 466 -10.97 3.04 -10.22
N THR A 467 -9.73 3.50 -10.04
CA THR A 467 -9.46 4.92 -9.86
C THR A 467 -9.91 5.74 -11.06
N ARG A 468 -10.56 6.86 -10.78
CA ARG A 468 -10.89 7.84 -11.82
C ARG A 468 -9.62 8.58 -12.22
N LEU A 469 -9.37 8.70 -13.52
CA LEU A 469 -8.23 9.41 -14.09
C LEU A 469 -8.68 10.69 -14.79
N ILE A 470 -8.00 11.81 -14.47
CA ILE A 470 -8.08 13.10 -15.15
C ILE A 470 -6.74 13.34 -15.85
N LYS A 471 -6.77 13.63 -17.17
CA LYS A 471 -5.57 13.87 -17.98
C LYS A 471 -5.85 14.86 -19.11
#